data_547348c133cac44ebecdfb90b5ee6223
#
_entry.id   547348c133cac44ebecdfb90b5ee6223
#
_cell.length_a   1.000
_cell.length_b   1.000
_cell.length_c   1.000
_cell.angle_alpha   90.00
_cell.angle_beta   90.00
_cell.angle_gamma   90.00
#
_symmetry.space_group_name_H-M   'P 1'
#
loop_
_entity.id
_entity.type
_entity.pdbx_description
1 polymer ?
#
loop_
_entity_poly.entity_id
_entity_poly.type
_entity_poly.pdbx_seq_one_letter_code
_entity_poly.pdbx_strand_id
1 'polypeptide(L)'
;IEPIGLADVEIPAGRVIQVALAASNRQGAGDLETFRPQRHLDGSSQQMLLPFGGGERVCLGKALAELELRLMTVGLLKRVRFSLVPGQDLDLQLIPSPSPKDGLLVSSAPR
;
A
#
# COMPACT_ATOMS: atom_id res chain seq x y z
N ILE A 1 18.92 -26.36 -0.46
CA ILE A 1 18.77 -25.01 0.13
C ILE A 1 20.17 -24.59 0.57
N GLU A 2 20.67 -23.50 0.02
CA GLU A 2 22.01 -22.97 0.30
C GLU A 2 21.89 -21.67 1.12
N PRO A 3 22.95 -21.27 1.86
CA PRO A 3 23.00 -19.95 2.49
C PRO A 3 22.94 -18.84 1.43
N ILE A 4 22.39 -17.70 1.80
CA ILE A 4 22.27 -16.54 0.91
C ILE A 4 23.02 -15.37 1.52
N GLY A 5 23.93 -14.77 0.75
CA GLY A 5 24.55 -13.49 1.09
C GLY A 5 23.63 -12.34 0.76
N LEU A 6 23.35 -11.47 1.72
CA LEU A 6 22.60 -10.24 1.54
C LEU A 6 23.40 -9.07 2.13
N ALA A 7 23.95 -8.24 1.28
CA ALA A 7 24.91 -7.20 1.66
C ALA A 7 26.03 -7.81 2.54
N ASP A 8 26.20 -7.34 3.76
CA ASP A 8 27.24 -7.79 4.68
C ASP A 8 26.80 -8.94 5.62
N VAL A 9 25.61 -9.50 5.37
CA VAL A 9 25.00 -10.55 6.22
C VAL A 9 24.83 -11.84 5.44
N GLU A 10 25.32 -12.94 6.01
CA GLU A 10 25.02 -14.29 5.52
C GLU A 10 23.79 -14.83 6.25
N ILE A 11 22.80 -15.21 5.47
CA ILE A 11 21.58 -15.84 5.97
C ILE A 11 21.73 -17.36 5.84
N PRO A 12 21.79 -18.09 6.96
CA PRO A 12 21.97 -19.54 6.91
C PRO A 12 20.81 -20.24 6.18
N ALA A 13 21.13 -21.38 5.57
CA ALA A 13 20.15 -22.24 4.94
C ALA A 13 19.00 -22.60 5.90
N GLY A 14 17.78 -22.64 5.39
CA GLY A 14 16.59 -23.00 6.15
C GLY A 14 16.01 -21.89 7.06
N ARG A 15 16.58 -20.69 7.05
CA ARG A 15 16.00 -19.54 7.77
C ARG A 15 14.79 -18.98 7.05
N VAL A 16 13.77 -18.62 7.82
CA VAL A 16 12.61 -17.88 7.32
C VAL A 16 12.98 -16.40 7.22
N ILE A 17 12.71 -15.82 6.05
CA ILE A 17 12.92 -14.40 5.79
C ILE A 17 11.54 -13.72 5.71
N GLN A 18 11.34 -12.70 6.52
CA GLN A 18 10.14 -11.87 6.45
C GLN A 18 10.49 -10.50 5.86
N VAL A 19 9.86 -10.17 4.75
CA VAL A 19 10.02 -8.85 4.12
C VAL A 19 8.97 -7.89 4.67
N ALA A 20 9.42 -6.80 5.33
CA ALA A 20 8.56 -5.78 5.90
C ALA A 20 8.12 -4.78 4.82
N LEU A 21 7.21 -5.18 3.93
CA LEU A 21 6.78 -4.37 2.78
C LEU A 21 6.27 -2.97 3.17
N ALA A 22 5.50 -2.86 4.25
CA ALA A 22 4.99 -1.58 4.72
C ALA A 22 6.13 -0.61 5.12
N ALA A 23 7.15 -1.12 5.81
CA ALA A 23 8.32 -0.35 6.17
C ALA A 23 9.16 0.00 4.93
N SER A 24 9.39 -0.98 4.03
CA SER A 24 10.11 -0.75 2.79
C SER A 24 9.46 0.31 1.90
N ASN A 25 8.15 0.31 1.81
CA ASN A 25 7.39 1.28 1.03
C ASN A 25 7.37 2.69 1.67
N ARG A 26 7.88 2.85 2.88
CA ARG A 26 8.03 4.14 3.58
C ARG A 26 9.48 4.57 3.75
N GLN A 27 10.43 3.82 3.20
CA GLN A 27 11.85 4.21 3.19
C GLN A 27 12.14 5.15 2.04
N GLY A 28 12.95 6.17 2.31
CA GLY A 28 13.38 7.16 1.33
C GLY A 28 13.43 8.56 1.89
N ALA A 29 13.81 9.50 1.05
CA ALA A 29 13.84 10.91 1.41
C ALA A 29 12.46 11.56 1.29
N GLY A 30 12.17 12.48 2.19
CA GLY A 30 10.95 13.28 2.18
C GLY A 30 9.84 12.75 3.09
N ASP A 31 8.71 13.41 3.02
CA ASP A 31 7.51 13.08 3.80
C ASP A 31 6.73 11.95 3.13
N LEU A 32 7.07 10.71 3.47
CA LEU A 32 6.41 9.52 2.93
C LEU A 32 5.18 9.08 3.75
N GLU A 33 4.97 9.67 4.91
CA GLU A 33 3.79 9.41 5.75
C GLU A 33 2.58 10.22 5.28
N THR A 34 2.79 11.34 4.61
CA THR A 34 1.70 12.17 4.11
C THR A 34 1.14 11.62 2.80
N PHE A 35 -0.18 11.53 2.73
CA PHE A 35 -0.88 11.21 1.48
C PHE A 35 -0.73 12.37 0.48
N ARG A 36 0.23 12.26 -0.42
CA ARG A 36 0.54 13.24 -1.47
C ARG A 36 0.71 12.54 -2.83
N PRO A 37 -0.39 12.22 -3.50
CA PRO A 37 -0.33 11.50 -4.78
C PRO A 37 0.38 12.29 -5.89
N GLN A 38 0.46 13.62 -5.78
CA GLN A 38 1.16 14.48 -6.73
C GLN A 38 2.62 14.11 -6.92
N ARG A 39 3.28 13.54 -5.90
CA ARG A 39 4.67 13.05 -6.00
C ARG A 39 4.90 12.04 -7.12
N HIS A 40 3.85 11.33 -7.54
CA HIS A 40 3.90 10.37 -8.63
C HIS A 40 3.61 10.99 -10.00
N LEU A 41 3.13 12.24 -10.03
CA LEU A 41 2.84 12.98 -11.26
C LEU A 41 3.97 13.94 -11.63
N ASP A 42 4.58 14.57 -10.63
CA ASP A 42 5.63 15.57 -10.80
C ASP A 42 7.04 14.95 -10.91
N GLY A 43 7.16 13.65 -10.84
CA GLY A 43 8.44 12.94 -10.91
C GLY A 43 9.31 13.12 -9.66
N SER A 44 8.80 13.74 -8.60
CA SER A 44 9.55 13.93 -7.35
C SER A 44 9.73 12.66 -6.54
N SER A 45 8.98 11.59 -6.85
CA SER A 45 9.11 10.30 -6.21
C SER A 45 10.14 9.44 -6.94
N GLN A 46 11.27 9.19 -6.29
CA GLN A 46 12.25 8.19 -6.72
C GLN A 46 12.09 6.86 -5.98
N GLN A 47 11.01 6.72 -5.22
CA GLN A 47 10.78 5.57 -4.37
C GLN A 47 10.34 4.36 -5.19
N MET A 48 11.01 3.24 -4.99
CA MET A 48 10.54 1.95 -5.49
C MET A 48 9.44 1.43 -4.58
N LEU A 49 8.20 1.48 -5.04
CA LEU A 49 7.05 0.92 -4.33
C LEU A 49 6.84 -0.54 -4.71
N LEU A 50 6.73 -1.40 -3.71
CA LEU A 50 6.50 -2.83 -3.86
C LEU A 50 5.19 -3.26 -3.16
N PRO A 51 4.04 -2.64 -3.45
CA PRO A 51 2.79 -2.96 -2.76
C PRO A 51 2.29 -4.39 -3.02
N PHE A 52 2.73 -4.97 -4.11
CA PHE A 52 2.41 -6.35 -4.51
C PHE A 52 3.60 -7.31 -4.41
N GLY A 53 4.66 -6.91 -3.70
CA GLY A 53 5.91 -7.65 -3.67
C GLY A 53 6.71 -7.50 -4.96
N GLY A 54 7.70 -8.37 -5.16
CA GLY A 54 8.59 -8.34 -6.32
C GLY A 54 9.18 -9.70 -6.63
N GLY A 55 9.95 -9.77 -7.73
CA GLY A 55 10.60 -10.99 -8.18
C GLY A 55 9.63 -12.08 -8.65
N GLU A 56 10.06 -13.32 -8.55
CA GLU A 56 9.30 -14.50 -9.03
C GLU A 56 8.01 -14.76 -8.24
N ARG A 57 7.87 -14.17 -7.06
CA ARG A 57 6.72 -14.32 -6.17
C ARG A 57 5.84 -13.07 -6.11
N VAL A 58 5.95 -12.19 -7.10
CA VAL A 58 5.04 -11.05 -7.24
C VAL A 58 3.59 -11.52 -7.25
N CYS A 59 2.70 -10.72 -6.66
CA CYS A 59 1.26 -11.05 -6.59
C CYS A 59 0.70 -11.36 -7.98
N LEU A 60 0.13 -12.55 -8.16
CA LEU A 60 -0.50 -12.98 -9.41
C LEU A 60 -1.67 -12.08 -9.81
N GLY A 61 -2.43 -11.58 -8.82
CA GLY A 61 -3.58 -10.71 -9.02
C GLY A 61 -3.25 -9.23 -9.23
N LYS A 62 -1.96 -8.84 -9.29
CA LYS A 62 -1.55 -7.43 -9.39
C LYS A 62 -2.26 -6.68 -10.51
N ALA A 63 -2.23 -7.20 -11.73
CA ALA A 63 -2.82 -6.53 -12.89
C ALA A 63 -4.33 -6.35 -12.75
N LEU A 64 -5.03 -7.35 -12.23
CA LEU A 64 -6.46 -7.29 -11.98
C LEU A 64 -6.78 -6.26 -10.88
N ALA A 65 -6.08 -6.31 -9.76
CA ALA A 65 -6.27 -5.38 -8.65
C ALA A 65 -6.01 -3.92 -9.08
N GLU A 66 -4.96 -3.67 -9.84
CA GLU A 66 -4.67 -2.32 -10.36
C GLU A 66 -5.78 -1.82 -11.31
N LEU A 67 -6.30 -2.69 -12.16
CA LEU A 67 -7.40 -2.35 -13.07
C LEU A 67 -8.68 -2.05 -12.30
N GLU A 68 -9.07 -2.92 -11.38
CA GLU A 68 -10.25 -2.74 -10.52
C GLU A 68 -10.18 -1.46 -9.71
N LEU A 69 -9.06 -1.21 -9.03
CA LEU A 69 -8.86 0.01 -8.25
C LEU A 69 -9.01 1.28 -9.11
N ARG A 70 -8.44 1.29 -10.32
CA ARG A 70 -8.56 2.44 -11.23
C ARG A 70 -10.01 2.65 -11.68
N LEU A 71 -10.68 1.60 -12.13
CA LEU A 71 -12.06 1.69 -12.64
C LEU A 71 -13.03 2.09 -11.54
N MET A 72 -12.94 1.46 -10.36
CA MET A 72 -13.80 1.77 -9.23
C MET A 72 -13.58 3.20 -8.72
N THR A 73 -12.32 3.59 -8.53
CA THR A 73 -11.97 4.94 -8.05
C THR A 73 -12.48 6.00 -9.01
N VAL A 74 -12.19 5.88 -10.31
CA VAL A 74 -12.66 6.83 -11.32
C VAL A 74 -14.18 6.84 -11.41
N GLY A 75 -14.82 5.66 -11.41
CA GLY A 75 -16.26 5.52 -11.47
C GLY A 75 -16.99 6.17 -10.30
N LEU A 76 -16.47 6.00 -9.09
CA LEU A 76 -17.00 6.59 -7.87
C LEU A 76 -16.77 8.10 -7.84
N LEU A 77 -15.53 8.55 -8.02
CA LEU A 77 -15.18 9.96 -7.90
C LEU A 77 -15.81 10.85 -8.98
N LYS A 78 -16.18 10.29 -10.13
CA LYS A 78 -16.93 11.03 -11.16
C LYS A 78 -18.38 11.28 -10.77
N ARG A 79 -18.96 10.47 -9.93
CA ARG A 79 -20.39 10.50 -9.61
C ARG A 79 -20.71 11.01 -8.22
N VAL A 80 -19.78 10.81 -7.29
CA VAL A 80 -20.02 11.02 -5.87
C VAL A 80 -18.90 11.83 -5.24
N ARG A 81 -19.26 12.73 -4.34
CA ARG A 81 -18.34 13.35 -3.38
C ARG A 81 -18.46 12.62 -2.06
N PHE A 82 -17.32 12.32 -1.46
CA PHE A 82 -17.26 11.71 -0.14
C PHE A 82 -16.69 12.71 0.87
N SER A 83 -17.22 12.67 2.06
CA SER A 83 -16.66 13.38 3.21
C SER A 83 -16.63 12.44 4.40
N LEU A 84 -15.52 12.45 5.14
CA LEU A 84 -15.43 11.67 6.37
C LEU A 84 -16.41 12.21 7.40
N VAL A 85 -17.09 11.31 8.09
CA VAL A 85 -17.90 11.67 9.26
C VAL A 85 -16.93 12.00 10.40
N PRO A 86 -17.03 13.19 11.02
CA PRO A 86 -16.15 13.58 12.12
C PRO A 86 -16.31 12.70 13.36
N GLY A 87 -15.25 12.58 14.15
CA GLY A 87 -15.28 11.95 15.46
C GLY A 87 -15.31 10.42 15.46
N GLN A 88 -15.15 9.76 14.29
CA GLN A 88 -15.03 8.32 14.24
C GLN A 88 -13.61 7.86 14.60
N ASP A 89 -13.50 6.67 15.18
CA ASP A 89 -12.23 6.03 15.41
C ASP A 89 -11.70 5.45 14.09
N LEU A 90 -10.44 5.78 13.77
CA LEU A 90 -9.76 5.32 12.56
C LEU A 90 -8.66 4.30 12.87
N ASP A 91 -8.64 3.75 14.08
CA ASP A 91 -7.72 2.70 14.44
C ASP A 91 -7.85 1.49 13.49
N LEU A 92 -6.71 0.90 13.18
CA LEU A 92 -6.64 -0.22 12.26
C LEU A 92 -6.63 -1.56 13.00
N GLN A 93 -7.48 -2.48 12.57
CA GLN A 93 -7.22 -3.90 12.80
C GLN A 93 -6.25 -4.42 11.74
N LEU A 94 -5.29 -5.23 12.15
CA LEU A 94 -4.22 -5.69 11.25
C LEU A 94 -4.47 -7.09 10.67
N ILE A 95 -5.38 -7.85 11.26
CA ILE A 95 -5.66 -9.25 10.91
C ILE A 95 -7.14 -9.41 10.55
N PRO A 96 -7.47 -10.08 9.45
CA PRO A 96 -6.59 -10.76 8.48
C PRO A 96 -5.86 -9.82 7.51
N SER A 97 -6.33 -8.60 7.35
CA SER A 97 -5.70 -7.55 6.55
C SER A 97 -5.95 -6.18 7.19
N PRO A 98 -5.05 -5.22 7.01
CA PRO A 98 -5.24 -3.87 7.54
C PRO A 98 -6.56 -3.25 7.04
N SER A 99 -7.43 -2.91 7.96
CA SER A 99 -8.70 -2.24 7.69
C SER A 99 -9.13 -1.41 8.90
N PRO A 100 -9.94 -0.34 8.72
CA PRO A 100 -10.52 0.35 9.86
C PRO A 100 -11.30 -0.63 10.74
N LYS A 101 -11.04 -0.59 12.06
CA LYS A 101 -11.58 -1.55 13.04
C LYS A 101 -13.11 -1.59 13.03
N ASP A 102 -13.74 -0.44 12.98
CA ASP A 102 -15.19 -0.29 12.99
C ASP A 102 -15.76 0.13 11.61
N GLY A 103 -14.97 -0.08 10.54
CA GLY A 103 -15.30 0.38 9.21
C GLY A 103 -14.96 1.86 9.00
N LEU A 104 -15.38 2.41 7.88
CA LEU A 104 -15.16 3.81 7.52
C LEU A 104 -16.50 4.46 7.19
N LEU A 105 -16.95 5.37 8.06
CA LEU A 105 -18.18 6.13 7.86
C LEU A 105 -17.90 7.34 6.97
N VAL A 106 -18.63 7.41 5.88
CA VAL A 106 -18.57 8.55 4.95
C VAL A 106 -19.96 9.07 4.66
N SER A 107 -20.11 10.38 4.55
CA SER A 107 -21.27 11.00 3.90
C SER A 107 -21.01 11.10 2.41
N SER A 108 -22.03 10.94 1.60
CA SER A 108 -21.92 11.01 0.15
C SER A 108 -22.98 11.96 -0.41
N ALA A 109 -22.59 12.68 -1.46
CA ALA A 109 -23.49 13.55 -2.24
C ALA A 109 -23.20 13.37 -3.74
N PRO A 110 -24.19 13.50 -4.60
CA PRO A 110 -23.96 13.55 -6.04
C PRO A 110 -22.98 14.66 -6.42
N ARG A 111 -22.24 14.45 -7.49
CA ARG A 111 -21.29 15.42 -8.03
C ARG A 111 -21.91 16.25 -9.13
#